data_8cd610c563167856f1114b0041164b05
#
_entry.id   8cd610c563167856f1114b0041164b05
#
_cell.length_a   1.000
_cell.length_b   1.000
_cell.length_c   1.000
_cell.angle_alpha   90.00
_cell.angle_beta   90.00
_cell.angle_gamma   90.00
#
_symmetry.space_group_name_H-M   'P 1'
#
loop_
_entity.id
_entity.type
_entity.pdbx_description
1 polymer ?
#
loop_
_entity_poly.entity_id
_entity_poly.type
_entity_poly.pdbx_seq_one_letter_code
_entity_poly.pdbx_strand_id
1 'polypeptide(L)'
;MKLTELFTQPDPDFGQAMTALLETFHHSDDSQAPYQRDSFVHQLDQSSMPASGISTTEYLTRLAALVPGASHLTSPHYMGHMTAPLPAFTAELSRLLVMLNQNPMKMESSRLLSFLEREVLAKLHRLIYRENDGFYEAQMHAKDAALGVMTSGGTIANVTALWLARNRACGDDLFSLYEQGYRGAVILGSRLMHYSFDKGMDLLGLGGRSVWRLDTDEHNRLSLAALEQALQQCREQKLKVLALVGVAGSTDFGSVDPLPELAAIARREQIHFHVDA
;
A
#
# COMPACT_ATOMS: atom_id res chain seq x y z
N MET A 1 22.75 0.86 33.05
CA MET A 1 23.01 0.27 31.71
C MET A 1 23.71 1.34 30.87
N LYS A 2 24.87 1.05 30.30
CA LYS A 2 25.54 1.98 29.38
C LYS A 2 24.79 2.01 28.05
N LEU A 3 24.77 3.13 27.36
CA LEU A 3 24.07 3.29 26.07
C LEU A 3 24.47 2.19 25.06
N THR A 4 25.73 1.77 25.10
CA THR A 4 26.26 0.67 24.25
C THR A 4 25.64 -0.68 24.55
N GLU A 5 25.20 -0.94 25.78
CA GLU A 5 24.59 -2.22 26.18
C GLU A 5 23.19 -2.37 25.61
N LEU A 6 22.46 -1.27 25.38
CA LEU A 6 21.16 -1.26 24.72
C LEU A 6 21.19 -1.86 23.29
N PHE A 7 22.32 -1.78 22.62
CA PHE A 7 22.46 -2.22 21.22
C PHE A 7 23.16 -3.58 21.08
N THR A 8 23.75 -4.10 22.16
CA THR A 8 24.62 -5.29 22.07
C THR A 8 24.15 -6.46 22.90
N GLN A 9 23.30 -6.25 23.89
CA GLN A 9 22.82 -7.33 24.77
C GLN A 9 21.29 -7.32 24.83
N PRO A 10 20.63 -8.44 24.41
CA PRO A 10 19.21 -8.60 24.65
C PRO A 10 18.95 -8.64 26.17
N ASP A 11 17.96 -7.92 26.64
CA ASP A 11 17.45 -8.02 28.01
C ASP A 11 16.53 -9.28 28.07
N PRO A 12 16.96 -10.38 28.75
CA PRO A 12 16.17 -11.60 28.82
C PRO A 12 14.83 -11.39 29.53
N ASP A 13 14.80 -10.53 30.55
CA ASP A 13 13.61 -10.25 31.34
C ASP A 13 12.57 -9.48 30.50
N PHE A 14 13.06 -8.54 29.66
CA PHE A 14 12.21 -7.86 28.69
C PHE A 14 11.60 -8.83 27.66
N GLY A 15 12.40 -9.75 27.14
CA GLY A 15 11.94 -10.76 26.16
C GLY A 15 10.85 -11.66 26.73
N GLN A 16 11.03 -12.14 27.98
CA GLN A 16 10.03 -12.97 28.67
C GLN A 16 8.73 -12.19 28.95
N ALA A 17 8.86 -10.96 29.45
CA ALA A 17 7.70 -10.12 29.73
C ALA A 17 6.90 -9.76 28.46
N MET A 18 7.56 -9.52 27.33
CA MET A 18 6.91 -9.31 26.06
C MET A 18 6.20 -10.56 25.55
N THR A 19 6.77 -11.75 25.74
CA THR A 19 6.11 -13.01 25.39
C THR A 19 4.84 -13.21 26.22
N ALA A 20 4.91 -13.02 27.53
CA ALA A 20 3.75 -13.13 28.42
C ALA A 20 2.65 -12.09 28.06
N LEU A 21 3.04 -10.87 27.69
CA LEU A 21 2.10 -9.84 27.27
C LEU A 21 1.38 -10.24 25.96
N LEU A 22 2.11 -10.79 24.98
CA LEU A 22 1.53 -11.26 23.73
C LEU A 22 0.59 -12.46 23.96
N GLU A 23 0.94 -13.39 24.81
CA GLU A 23 0.07 -14.52 25.21
C GLU A 23 -1.22 -14.01 25.87
N THR A 24 -1.11 -13.06 26.77
CA THR A 24 -2.28 -12.43 27.41
C THR A 24 -3.17 -11.76 26.38
N PHE A 25 -2.60 -11.04 25.42
CA PHE A 25 -3.35 -10.38 24.34
C PHE A 25 -4.05 -11.41 23.44
N HIS A 26 -3.39 -12.50 23.08
CA HIS A 26 -3.99 -13.55 22.24
C HIS A 26 -5.15 -14.28 22.92
N HIS A 27 -5.14 -14.38 24.23
CA HIS A 27 -6.18 -15.08 25.00
C HIS A 27 -7.28 -14.15 25.54
N SER A 28 -7.10 -12.83 25.45
CA SER A 28 -8.14 -11.89 25.86
C SER A 28 -9.22 -11.82 24.76
N ASP A 29 -10.45 -12.16 25.12
CA ASP A 29 -11.62 -12.07 24.24
C ASP A 29 -12.38 -10.74 24.48
N ASP A 30 -11.67 -9.64 24.36
CA ASP A 30 -12.19 -8.30 24.58
C ASP A 30 -12.83 -7.70 23.31
N SER A 31 -13.10 -8.54 22.30
CA SER A 31 -13.72 -8.16 21.03
C SER A 31 -15.12 -7.54 21.21
N GLN A 32 -15.70 -7.65 22.39
CA GLN A 32 -17.05 -7.15 22.71
C GLN A 32 -17.04 -5.84 23.52
N ALA A 33 -15.91 -5.37 24.00
CA ALA A 33 -15.86 -4.10 24.71
C ALA A 33 -16.14 -2.93 23.74
N PRO A 34 -17.15 -2.10 24.01
CA PRO A 34 -17.41 -0.95 23.15
C PRO A 34 -16.20 -0.02 23.16
N TYR A 35 -15.81 0.48 21.97
CA TYR A 35 -14.72 1.46 21.84
C TYR A 35 -15.01 2.69 22.74
N GLN A 36 -14.21 2.87 23.76
CA GLN A 36 -14.29 3.99 24.70
C GLN A 36 -13.11 4.94 24.45
N ARG A 37 -13.29 5.87 23.53
CA ARG A 37 -12.27 6.87 23.18
C ARG A 37 -11.70 7.57 24.41
N ASP A 38 -12.55 7.97 25.34
CA ASP A 38 -12.16 8.79 26.50
C ASP A 38 -11.24 8.06 27.46
N SER A 39 -11.37 6.72 27.57
CA SER A 39 -10.47 5.93 28.41
C SER A 39 -9.02 5.93 27.93
N PHE A 40 -8.77 6.04 26.63
CA PHE A 40 -7.42 6.10 26.06
C PHE A 40 -6.85 7.52 26.10
N VAL A 41 -7.69 8.54 25.87
CA VAL A 41 -7.27 9.94 25.92
C VAL A 41 -6.67 10.30 27.27
N HIS A 42 -7.29 9.84 28.37
CA HIS A 42 -6.79 10.09 29.73
C HIS A 42 -5.48 9.34 30.08
N GLN A 43 -5.19 8.23 29.38
CA GLN A 43 -3.95 7.48 29.60
C GLN A 43 -2.77 8.01 28.75
N LEU A 44 -3.03 8.75 27.68
CA LEU A 44 -2.06 9.20 26.69
C LEU A 44 -2.00 10.74 26.56
N ASP A 45 -2.40 11.47 27.58
CA ASP A 45 -2.52 12.94 27.55
C ASP A 45 -1.21 13.71 27.76
N GLN A 46 -0.09 13.01 28.03
CA GLN A 46 1.19 13.65 28.27
C GLN A 46 1.92 13.97 26.97
N SER A 47 1.98 15.25 26.63
CA SER A 47 2.69 15.77 25.44
C SER A 47 4.13 16.20 25.72
N SER A 48 4.55 16.27 27.00
CA SER A 48 5.91 16.70 27.35
C SER A 48 6.88 15.51 27.36
N MET A 49 8.08 15.75 26.82
CA MET A 49 9.17 14.77 26.96
C MET A 49 9.59 14.67 28.43
N PRO A 50 9.65 13.48 29.03
CA PRO A 50 10.11 13.30 30.39
C PRO A 50 11.58 13.72 30.52
N ALA A 51 11.93 14.36 31.66
CA ALA A 51 13.30 14.78 31.92
C ALA A 51 14.27 13.62 32.17
N SER A 52 13.74 12.44 32.52
CA SER A 52 14.50 11.22 32.75
C SER A 52 13.79 10.03 32.12
N GLY A 53 14.55 8.98 31.76
CA GLY A 53 13.98 7.70 31.33
C GLY A 53 13.24 7.01 32.49
N ILE A 54 12.37 6.07 32.13
CA ILE A 54 11.68 5.17 33.08
C ILE A 54 12.37 3.81 33.10
N SER A 55 12.15 3.01 34.15
CA SER A 55 12.66 1.65 34.22
C SER A 55 11.96 0.72 33.24
N THR A 56 12.63 -0.37 32.83
CA THR A 56 12.03 -1.41 31.98
C THR A 56 10.73 -1.94 32.59
N THR A 57 10.70 -2.18 33.89
CA THR A 57 9.53 -2.66 34.61
C THR A 57 8.36 -1.68 34.51
N GLU A 58 8.63 -0.39 34.72
CA GLU A 58 7.59 0.64 34.60
C GLU A 58 7.06 0.75 33.17
N TYR A 59 7.95 0.70 32.18
CA TYR A 59 7.58 0.68 30.76
C TYR A 59 6.66 -0.49 30.43
N LEU A 60 7.04 -1.70 30.84
CA LEU A 60 6.24 -2.91 30.60
C LEU A 60 4.87 -2.87 31.30
N THR A 61 4.82 -2.31 32.53
CA THR A 61 3.57 -2.11 33.25
C THR A 61 2.63 -1.16 32.51
N ARG A 62 3.16 -0.05 32.00
CA ARG A 62 2.37 0.90 31.19
C ARG A 62 1.91 0.28 29.87
N LEU A 63 2.80 -0.45 29.20
CA LEU A 63 2.47 -1.14 27.96
C LEU A 63 1.36 -2.18 28.17
N ALA A 64 1.46 -3.00 29.22
CA ALA A 64 0.46 -3.98 29.58
C ALA A 64 -0.93 -3.38 29.85
N ALA A 65 -0.98 -2.16 30.38
CA ALA A 65 -2.23 -1.44 30.58
C ALA A 65 -2.85 -0.92 29.27
N LEU A 66 -2.02 -0.63 28.25
CA LEU A 66 -2.47 -0.07 26.97
C LEU A 66 -2.87 -1.13 25.94
N VAL A 67 -2.13 -2.26 25.89
CA VAL A 67 -2.31 -3.32 24.90
C VAL A 67 -3.73 -3.88 24.81
N PRO A 68 -4.46 -4.09 25.90
CA PRO A 68 -5.86 -4.55 25.83
C PRO A 68 -6.79 -3.60 25.05
N GLY A 69 -6.38 -2.34 24.89
CA GLY A 69 -7.12 -1.37 24.08
C GLY A 69 -6.90 -1.47 22.57
N ALA A 70 -6.02 -2.35 22.11
CA ALA A 70 -5.82 -2.60 20.70
C ALA A 70 -6.97 -3.46 20.11
N SER A 71 -7.27 -3.26 18.82
CA SER A 71 -8.28 -4.08 18.14
C SER A 71 -7.80 -5.52 17.98
N HIS A 72 -8.63 -6.48 18.38
CA HIS A 72 -8.37 -7.92 18.25
C HIS A 72 -8.65 -8.40 16.83
N LEU A 73 -7.78 -8.09 15.87
CA LEU A 73 -7.92 -8.48 14.45
C LEU A 73 -7.87 -10.00 14.23
N THR A 74 -7.29 -10.74 15.19
CA THR A 74 -7.18 -12.22 15.16
C THR A 74 -8.40 -12.92 15.72
N SER A 75 -9.32 -12.20 16.35
CA SER A 75 -10.54 -12.77 16.92
C SER A 75 -11.45 -13.33 15.81
N PRO A 76 -12.02 -14.53 15.97
CA PRO A 76 -12.98 -15.08 15.02
C PRO A 76 -14.29 -14.26 14.98
N HIS A 77 -14.53 -13.40 15.96
CA HIS A 77 -15.69 -12.51 16.03
C HIS A 77 -15.44 -11.14 15.40
N TYR A 78 -14.20 -10.85 14.97
CA TYR A 78 -13.89 -9.58 14.34
C TYR A 78 -14.43 -9.53 12.90
N MET A 79 -15.39 -8.65 12.64
CA MET A 79 -16.01 -8.42 11.34
C MET A 79 -15.81 -6.97 10.85
N GLY A 80 -14.82 -6.30 11.40
CA GLY A 80 -14.53 -4.91 11.07
C GLY A 80 -13.76 -4.75 9.74
N HIS A 81 -12.84 -3.83 9.72
CA HIS A 81 -12.03 -3.46 8.57
C HIS A 81 -11.48 -4.68 7.80
N MET A 82 -11.21 -4.55 6.51
CA MET A 82 -10.67 -5.60 5.61
C MET A 82 -9.24 -6.04 6.02
N THR A 83 -9.08 -6.49 7.26
CA THR A 83 -7.81 -6.94 7.81
C THR A 83 -7.95 -8.39 8.23
N ALA A 84 -7.20 -9.27 7.60
CA ALA A 84 -7.14 -10.68 7.98
C ALA A 84 -6.07 -10.92 9.05
N PRO A 85 -6.22 -11.95 9.91
CA PRO A 85 -5.16 -12.37 10.81
C PRO A 85 -3.92 -12.80 9.99
N LEU A 86 -2.75 -12.44 10.49
CA LEU A 86 -1.49 -12.87 9.87
C LEU A 86 -1.18 -14.32 10.26
N PRO A 87 -0.50 -15.11 9.39
CA PRO A 87 0.00 -16.42 9.75
C PRO A 87 0.93 -16.35 10.97
N ALA A 88 0.84 -17.32 11.89
CA ALA A 88 1.57 -17.30 13.16
C ALA A 88 3.10 -17.15 13.00
N PHE A 89 3.69 -17.72 11.92
CA PHE A 89 5.13 -17.63 11.67
C PHE A 89 5.62 -16.21 11.39
N THR A 90 4.75 -15.27 11.01
CA THR A 90 5.15 -13.89 10.66
C THR A 90 5.75 -13.14 11.83
N ALA A 91 5.34 -13.45 13.06
CA ALA A 91 5.91 -12.86 14.27
C ALA A 91 7.41 -13.20 14.40
N GLU A 92 7.77 -14.48 14.25
CA GLU A 92 9.17 -14.91 14.34
C GLU A 92 10.00 -14.43 13.15
N LEU A 93 9.40 -14.41 11.96
CA LEU A 93 10.04 -13.83 10.78
C LEU A 93 10.31 -12.33 10.97
N SER A 94 9.39 -11.59 11.58
CA SER A 94 9.58 -10.17 11.88
C SER A 94 10.75 -9.93 12.84
N ARG A 95 10.93 -10.79 13.85
CA ARG A 95 12.11 -10.74 14.74
C ARG A 95 13.41 -10.86 13.96
N LEU A 96 13.47 -11.83 13.04
CA LEU A 96 14.65 -12.02 12.18
C LEU A 96 14.91 -10.77 11.31
N LEU A 97 13.88 -10.22 10.68
CA LEU A 97 14.00 -9.04 9.82
C LEU A 97 14.48 -7.81 10.59
N VAL A 98 13.97 -7.60 11.82
CA VAL A 98 14.44 -6.53 12.69
C VAL A 98 15.91 -6.71 13.07
N MET A 99 16.35 -7.93 13.40
CA MET A 99 17.75 -8.23 13.72
C MET A 99 18.69 -8.02 12.53
N LEU A 100 18.25 -8.40 11.33
CA LEU A 100 19.03 -8.19 10.10
C LEU A 100 19.15 -6.71 9.73
N ASN A 101 18.13 -5.93 10.01
CA ASN A 101 18.06 -4.46 9.79
C ASN A 101 18.66 -4.02 8.44
N GLN A 102 18.28 -4.72 7.36
CA GLN A 102 18.86 -4.52 6.03
C GLN A 102 18.11 -3.41 5.29
N ASN A 103 18.85 -2.67 4.47
CA ASN A 103 18.28 -1.66 3.58
C ASN A 103 18.28 -2.18 2.13
N PRO A 104 17.14 -2.60 1.57
CA PRO A 104 17.05 -3.18 0.23
C PRO A 104 17.27 -2.19 -0.91
N MET A 105 17.43 -0.90 -0.64
CA MET A 105 17.62 0.14 -1.66
C MET A 105 18.91 -0.07 -2.47
N LYS A 106 19.96 -0.65 -1.87
CA LYS A 106 21.23 -0.92 -2.52
C LYS A 106 21.64 -2.36 -2.29
N MET A 107 22.07 -3.05 -3.36
CA MET A 107 22.54 -4.43 -3.27
C MET A 107 23.74 -4.58 -2.31
N GLU A 108 24.60 -3.57 -2.23
CA GLU A 108 25.76 -3.56 -1.35
C GLU A 108 25.36 -3.54 0.14
N SER A 109 24.23 -2.91 0.48
CA SER A 109 23.76 -2.80 1.87
C SER A 109 22.81 -3.90 2.30
N SER A 110 22.08 -4.50 1.38
CA SER A 110 21.08 -5.53 1.68
C SER A 110 21.47 -6.93 1.18
N ARG A 111 22.43 -7.00 0.26
CA ARG A 111 22.91 -8.26 -0.32
C ARG A 111 21.75 -9.21 -0.69
N LEU A 112 21.54 -10.24 0.13
CA LEU A 112 20.54 -11.29 -0.09
C LEU A 112 19.11 -10.74 -0.24
N LEU A 113 18.71 -9.75 0.55
CA LEU A 113 17.31 -9.28 0.56
C LEU A 113 16.90 -8.60 -0.73
N SER A 114 17.79 -7.88 -1.41
CA SER A 114 17.51 -7.31 -2.73
C SER A 114 17.26 -8.39 -3.78
N PHE A 115 17.97 -9.51 -3.73
CA PHE A 115 17.74 -10.63 -4.66
C PHE A 115 16.45 -11.37 -4.34
N LEU A 116 16.12 -11.56 -3.07
CA LEU A 116 14.85 -12.16 -2.64
C LEU A 116 13.66 -11.32 -3.09
N GLU A 117 13.74 -9.98 -2.96
CA GLU A 117 12.69 -9.08 -3.46
C GLU A 117 12.49 -9.26 -4.97
N ARG A 118 13.57 -9.29 -5.76
CA ARG A 118 13.49 -9.51 -7.20
C ARG A 118 12.87 -10.84 -7.56
N GLU A 119 13.22 -11.90 -6.83
CA GLU A 119 12.65 -13.23 -7.04
C GLU A 119 11.14 -13.24 -6.74
N VAL A 120 10.71 -12.62 -5.65
CA VAL A 120 9.29 -12.50 -5.30
C VAL A 120 8.53 -11.72 -6.37
N LEU A 121 9.07 -10.59 -6.82
CA LEU A 121 8.48 -9.79 -7.90
C LEU A 121 8.37 -10.58 -9.20
N ALA A 122 9.39 -11.36 -9.56
CA ALA A 122 9.34 -12.22 -10.76
C ALA A 122 8.26 -13.30 -10.64
N LYS A 123 8.12 -13.92 -9.47
CA LYS A 123 7.05 -14.92 -9.20
C LYS A 123 5.67 -14.29 -9.34
N LEU A 124 5.43 -13.12 -8.74
CA LEU A 124 4.16 -12.39 -8.86
C LEU A 124 3.89 -11.96 -10.30
N HIS A 125 4.89 -11.41 -10.98
CA HIS A 125 4.77 -11.03 -12.39
C HIS A 125 4.40 -12.23 -13.26
N ARG A 126 5.02 -13.38 -13.03
CA ARG A 126 4.73 -14.62 -13.78
C ARG A 126 3.29 -15.10 -13.60
N LEU A 127 2.72 -14.93 -12.42
CA LEU A 127 1.31 -15.27 -12.17
C LEU A 127 0.34 -14.45 -13.04
N ILE A 128 0.69 -13.19 -13.30
CA ILE A 128 -0.18 -12.24 -14.01
C ILE A 128 0.09 -12.26 -15.52
N TYR A 129 1.36 -12.11 -15.93
CA TYR A 129 1.74 -11.85 -17.32
C TYR A 129 2.20 -13.09 -18.09
N ARG A 130 2.67 -14.13 -17.39
CA ARG A 130 3.01 -15.46 -17.98
C ARG A 130 3.99 -15.40 -19.15
N GLU A 131 5.04 -14.59 -19.04
CA GLU A 131 6.12 -14.55 -20.03
C GLU A 131 6.94 -15.84 -20.02
N ASN A 132 7.82 -16.02 -21.02
CA ASN A 132 8.67 -17.20 -21.12
C ASN A 132 9.82 -17.19 -20.11
N ASP A 133 10.46 -18.34 -19.87
CA ASP A 133 11.53 -18.49 -18.88
C ASP A 133 12.74 -17.59 -19.16
N GLY A 134 13.15 -17.47 -20.43
CA GLY A 134 14.26 -16.61 -20.82
C GLY A 134 14.03 -15.14 -20.51
N PHE A 135 12.79 -14.67 -20.61
CA PHE A 135 12.42 -13.32 -20.17
C PHE A 135 12.66 -13.14 -18.66
N TYR A 136 12.18 -14.07 -17.84
CA TYR A 136 12.36 -13.96 -16.39
C TYR A 136 13.83 -14.07 -15.97
N GLU A 137 14.58 -14.98 -16.58
CA GLU A 137 16.00 -15.12 -16.34
C GLU A 137 16.76 -13.83 -16.62
N ALA A 138 16.51 -13.22 -17.78
CA ALA A 138 17.11 -11.94 -18.16
C ALA A 138 16.74 -10.81 -17.19
N GLN A 139 15.45 -10.70 -16.82
CA GLN A 139 14.98 -9.61 -15.96
C GLN A 139 15.43 -9.75 -14.51
N MET A 140 15.50 -10.97 -13.97
CA MET A 140 16.01 -11.20 -12.61
C MET A 140 17.47 -10.78 -12.43
N HIS A 141 18.28 -10.86 -13.49
CA HIS A 141 19.69 -10.50 -13.48
C HIS A 141 19.98 -9.10 -14.04
N ALA A 142 19.00 -8.42 -14.60
CA ALA A 142 19.17 -7.07 -15.13
C ALA A 142 19.56 -6.08 -14.01
N LYS A 143 20.52 -5.18 -14.32
CA LYS A 143 20.98 -4.17 -13.35
C LYS A 143 20.14 -2.90 -13.37
N ASP A 144 19.51 -2.61 -14.47
CA ASP A 144 18.82 -1.36 -14.82
C ASP A 144 17.31 -1.56 -15.09
N ALA A 145 16.80 -2.76 -14.84
CA ALA A 145 15.38 -3.07 -14.99
C ALA A 145 14.83 -3.82 -13.77
N ALA A 146 13.54 -3.67 -13.54
CA ALA A 146 12.80 -4.41 -12.52
C ALA A 146 11.41 -4.78 -13.05
N LEU A 147 10.92 -5.95 -12.65
CA LEU A 147 9.57 -6.44 -13.00
C LEU A 147 8.47 -5.79 -12.17
N GLY A 148 8.82 -5.02 -11.18
CA GLY A 148 7.92 -4.32 -10.29
C GLY A 148 8.68 -3.70 -9.13
N VAL A 149 7.94 -3.16 -8.17
CA VAL A 149 8.47 -2.57 -6.94
C VAL A 149 7.54 -2.91 -5.77
N MET A 150 8.13 -3.31 -4.65
CA MET A 150 7.40 -3.44 -3.39
C MET A 150 7.20 -2.06 -2.77
N THR A 151 6.00 -1.81 -2.26
CA THR A 151 5.65 -0.54 -1.62
C THR A 151 5.11 -0.77 -0.21
N SER A 152 5.01 0.29 0.57
CA SER A 152 4.50 0.23 1.95
C SER A 152 2.97 0.08 2.05
N GLY A 153 2.27 0.02 0.92
CA GLY A 153 0.81 -0.18 0.88
C GLY A 153 0.19 0.31 -0.43
N GLY A 154 -1.07 -0.03 -0.65
CA GLY A 154 -1.82 0.24 -1.89
C GLY A 154 -1.82 1.69 -2.33
N THR A 155 -1.91 2.65 -1.40
CA THR A 155 -1.83 4.08 -1.74
C THR A 155 -0.52 4.43 -2.45
N ILE A 156 0.62 3.98 -1.92
CA ILE A 156 1.93 4.25 -2.54
C ILE A 156 2.09 3.45 -3.84
N ALA A 157 1.53 2.24 -3.92
CA ALA A 157 1.49 1.48 -5.16
C ALA A 157 0.75 2.25 -6.27
N ASN A 158 -0.44 2.75 -5.98
CA ASN A 158 -1.24 3.55 -6.92
C ASN A 158 -0.53 4.86 -7.30
N VAL A 159 0.07 5.57 -6.35
CA VAL A 159 0.88 6.79 -6.63
C VAL A 159 2.04 6.45 -7.56
N THR A 160 2.75 5.36 -7.31
CA THR A 160 3.90 4.93 -8.14
C THR A 160 3.45 4.59 -9.56
N ALA A 161 2.34 3.87 -9.72
CA ALA A 161 1.77 3.55 -11.01
C ALA A 161 1.32 4.81 -11.78
N LEU A 162 0.65 5.75 -11.10
CA LEU A 162 0.24 7.02 -11.70
C LEU A 162 1.44 7.89 -12.09
N TRP A 163 2.49 7.91 -11.27
CA TRP A 163 3.74 8.59 -11.60
C TRP A 163 4.37 8.03 -12.89
N LEU A 164 4.45 6.70 -12.99
CA LEU A 164 4.92 6.03 -14.21
C LEU A 164 4.02 6.37 -15.41
N ALA A 165 2.69 6.28 -15.25
CA ALA A 165 1.73 6.60 -16.29
C ALA A 165 1.88 8.05 -16.80
N ARG A 166 2.01 9.01 -15.88
CA ARG A 166 2.26 10.42 -16.19
C ARG A 166 3.54 10.60 -17.01
N ASN A 167 4.66 10.06 -16.50
CA ASN A 167 5.95 10.21 -17.15
C ASN A 167 5.96 9.56 -18.56
N ARG A 168 5.34 8.38 -18.68
CA ARG A 168 5.24 7.69 -19.97
C ARG A 168 4.34 8.42 -20.96
N ALA A 169 3.20 8.96 -20.50
CA ALA A 169 2.27 9.67 -21.35
C ALA A 169 2.82 11.02 -21.82
N CYS A 170 3.60 11.68 -20.98
CA CYS A 170 4.14 13.01 -21.28
C CYS A 170 5.52 12.96 -21.93
N GLY A 171 6.36 11.93 -21.65
CA GLY A 171 7.70 11.82 -22.21
C GLY A 171 8.48 13.14 -22.05
N ASP A 172 9.03 13.65 -23.15
CA ASP A 172 9.75 14.92 -23.19
C ASP A 172 8.83 16.14 -22.97
N ASP A 173 7.51 15.98 -23.14
CA ASP A 173 6.51 17.03 -22.90
C ASP A 173 6.20 17.22 -21.41
N LEU A 174 6.80 16.42 -20.50
CA LEU A 174 6.55 16.55 -19.07
C LEU A 174 6.90 17.94 -18.54
N PHE A 175 7.96 18.55 -19.06
CA PHE A 175 8.36 19.90 -18.71
C PHE A 175 7.32 20.94 -19.16
N SER A 176 6.81 20.79 -20.39
CA SER A 176 5.74 21.62 -20.91
C SER A 176 4.43 21.49 -20.08
N LEU A 177 4.07 20.26 -19.67
CA LEU A 177 2.94 20.05 -18.78
C LEU A 177 3.14 20.73 -17.41
N TYR A 178 4.37 20.69 -16.88
CA TYR A 178 4.72 21.38 -15.64
C TYR A 178 4.58 22.91 -15.77
N GLU A 179 5.11 23.50 -16.85
CA GLU A 179 5.00 24.96 -17.12
C GLU A 179 3.56 25.43 -17.25
N GLN A 180 2.67 24.57 -17.78
CA GLN A 180 1.24 24.84 -17.90
C GLN A 180 0.47 24.61 -16.58
N GLY A 181 1.18 24.29 -15.46
CA GLY A 181 0.57 23.99 -14.17
C GLY A 181 -0.21 22.70 -14.15
N TYR A 182 0.24 21.68 -14.89
CA TYR A 182 -0.37 20.36 -15.00
C TYR A 182 -1.83 20.35 -15.47
N ARG A 183 -2.20 21.32 -16.26
CA ARG A 183 -3.54 21.43 -16.83
C ARG A 183 -3.70 20.47 -18.01
N GLY A 184 -4.94 19.98 -18.19
CA GLY A 184 -5.28 19.17 -19.35
C GLY A 184 -4.85 17.70 -19.29
N ALA A 185 -4.54 17.19 -18.10
CA ALA A 185 -4.24 15.78 -17.88
C ALA A 185 -5.26 15.16 -16.91
N VAL A 186 -5.76 13.96 -17.24
CA VAL A 186 -6.79 13.27 -16.44
C VAL A 186 -6.50 11.78 -16.34
N ILE A 187 -7.08 11.14 -15.32
CA ILE A 187 -7.25 9.69 -15.25
C ILE A 187 -8.74 9.37 -15.27
N LEU A 188 -9.10 8.24 -15.86
CA LEU A 188 -10.47 7.75 -15.97
C LEU A 188 -10.64 6.45 -15.20
N GLY A 189 -11.74 6.28 -14.48
CA GLY A 189 -12.10 5.03 -13.81
C GLY A 189 -13.46 5.13 -13.14
N SER A 190 -13.94 4.05 -12.53
CA SER A 190 -15.27 4.04 -11.93
C SER A 190 -15.36 4.95 -10.70
N ARG A 191 -16.58 5.38 -10.36
CA ARG A 191 -16.85 6.10 -9.10
C ARG A 191 -16.46 5.29 -7.85
N LEU A 192 -16.24 3.99 -8.00
CA LEU A 192 -15.83 3.08 -6.92
C LEU A 192 -14.31 2.95 -6.78
N MET A 193 -13.53 3.69 -7.56
CA MET A 193 -12.07 3.77 -7.35
C MET A 193 -11.76 4.21 -5.92
N HIS A 194 -10.74 3.59 -5.34
CA HIS A 194 -10.24 3.97 -4.02
C HIS A 194 -9.81 5.45 -3.98
N TYR A 195 -9.99 6.11 -2.84
CA TYR A 195 -9.63 7.54 -2.67
C TYR A 195 -8.13 7.84 -2.80
N SER A 196 -7.28 6.81 -2.81
CA SER A 196 -5.83 6.96 -3.05
C SER A 196 -5.53 7.59 -4.40
N PHE A 197 -6.42 7.46 -5.39
CA PHE A 197 -6.26 8.10 -6.69
C PHE A 197 -6.36 9.63 -6.59
N ASP A 198 -7.28 10.16 -5.79
CA ASP A 198 -7.36 11.61 -5.55
C ASP A 198 -6.08 12.12 -4.88
N LYS A 199 -5.62 11.42 -3.84
CA LYS A 199 -4.36 11.74 -3.15
C LYS A 199 -3.16 11.62 -4.09
N GLY A 200 -3.13 10.58 -4.93
CA GLY A 200 -2.06 10.37 -5.91
C GLY A 200 -1.97 11.49 -6.92
N MET A 201 -3.11 11.90 -7.48
CA MET A 201 -3.16 12.99 -8.46
C MET A 201 -2.80 14.34 -7.82
N ASP A 202 -3.18 14.55 -6.57
CA ASP A 202 -2.78 15.74 -5.82
C ASP A 202 -1.27 15.78 -5.56
N LEU A 203 -0.69 14.68 -5.05
CA LEU A 203 0.75 14.52 -4.83
C LEU A 203 1.58 14.71 -6.11
N LEU A 204 1.04 14.29 -7.25
CA LEU A 204 1.70 14.44 -8.56
C LEU A 204 1.53 15.85 -9.16
N GLY A 205 0.88 16.77 -8.45
CA GLY A 205 0.66 18.14 -8.88
C GLY A 205 -0.44 18.31 -9.92
N LEU A 206 -1.26 17.28 -10.15
CA LEU A 206 -2.33 17.26 -11.13
C LEU A 206 -3.69 17.69 -10.53
N GLY A 207 -3.83 17.52 -9.22
CA GLY A 207 -5.03 17.88 -8.45
C GLY A 207 -6.23 16.93 -8.63
N GLY A 208 -7.11 16.89 -7.64
CA GLY A 208 -8.25 15.98 -7.59
C GLY A 208 -9.26 16.15 -8.74
N ARG A 209 -9.33 17.33 -9.37
CA ARG A 209 -10.19 17.54 -10.55
C ARG A 209 -9.75 16.74 -11.78
N SER A 210 -8.54 16.23 -11.78
CA SER A 210 -7.99 15.36 -12.83
C SER A 210 -8.42 13.90 -12.66
N VAL A 211 -9.14 13.56 -11.60
CA VAL A 211 -9.71 12.21 -11.39
C VAL A 211 -11.15 12.23 -11.88
N TRP A 212 -11.40 11.63 -13.03
CA TRP A 212 -12.74 11.51 -13.58
C TRP A 212 -13.37 10.19 -13.13
N ARG A 213 -14.34 10.30 -12.24
CA ARG A 213 -15.12 9.19 -11.70
C ARG A 213 -16.34 8.96 -12.53
N LEU A 214 -16.34 7.86 -13.29
CA LEU A 214 -17.38 7.50 -14.24
C LEU A 214 -18.45 6.63 -13.59
N ASP A 215 -19.64 6.66 -14.16
CA ASP A 215 -20.76 5.86 -13.71
C ASP A 215 -20.51 4.35 -13.86
N THR A 216 -21.19 3.59 -13.03
CA THR A 216 -21.17 2.13 -13.03
C THR A 216 -22.44 1.56 -13.67
N ASP A 217 -22.34 0.31 -14.12
CA ASP A 217 -23.50 -0.49 -14.54
C ASP A 217 -24.31 -1.00 -13.32
N GLU A 218 -25.36 -1.76 -13.58
CA GLU A 218 -26.23 -2.39 -12.56
C GLU A 218 -25.50 -3.40 -11.65
N HIS A 219 -24.32 -3.87 -12.06
CA HIS A 219 -23.45 -4.75 -11.29
C HIS A 219 -22.33 -4.04 -10.56
N ASN A 220 -22.41 -2.72 -10.42
CA ASN A 220 -21.38 -1.87 -9.82
C ASN A 220 -20.00 -1.99 -10.50
N ARG A 221 -19.96 -2.20 -11.81
CA ARG A 221 -18.74 -2.23 -12.62
C ARG A 221 -18.68 -0.97 -13.48
N LEU A 222 -17.49 -0.53 -13.86
CA LEU A 222 -17.33 0.62 -14.75
C LEU A 222 -18.18 0.47 -16.02
N SER A 223 -19.05 1.42 -16.28
CA SER A 223 -19.88 1.44 -17.49
C SER A 223 -19.03 1.75 -18.71
N LEU A 224 -18.97 0.79 -19.67
CA LEU A 224 -18.26 1.00 -20.93
C LEU A 224 -18.84 2.15 -21.75
N ALA A 225 -20.15 2.37 -21.69
CA ALA A 225 -20.79 3.49 -22.36
C ALA A 225 -20.35 4.83 -21.74
N ALA A 226 -20.29 4.94 -20.41
CA ALA A 226 -19.78 6.10 -19.73
C ALA A 226 -18.31 6.37 -20.05
N LEU A 227 -17.50 5.30 -20.16
CA LEU A 227 -16.10 5.41 -20.55
C LEU A 227 -15.93 5.97 -21.98
N GLU A 228 -16.69 5.46 -22.96
CA GLU A 228 -16.62 5.96 -24.35
C GLU A 228 -17.04 7.43 -24.44
N GLN A 229 -18.08 7.84 -23.69
CA GLN A 229 -18.47 9.24 -23.59
C GLN A 229 -17.38 10.12 -22.99
N ALA A 230 -16.74 9.66 -21.91
CA ALA A 230 -15.64 10.38 -21.27
C ALA A 230 -14.43 10.51 -22.20
N LEU A 231 -14.07 9.47 -22.94
CA LEU A 231 -12.99 9.50 -23.95
C LEU A 231 -13.32 10.51 -25.07
N GLN A 232 -14.57 10.55 -25.55
CA GLN A 232 -15.01 11.53 -26.53
C GLN A 232 -14.88 12.96 -25.97
N GLN A 233 -15.33 13.19 -24.74
CA GLN A 233 -15.19 14.49 -24.07
C GLN A 233 -13.72 14.90 -23.88
N CYS A 234 -12.85 13.96 -23.54
CA CYS A 234 -11.42 14.22 -23.46
C CYS A 234 -10.84 14.69 -24.81
N ARG A 235 -11.25 14.05 -25.92
CA ARG A 235 -10.82 14.45 -27.26
C ARG A 235 -11.30 15.87 -27.61
N GLU A 236 -12.58 16.18 -27.36
CA GLU A 236 -13.15 17.50 -27.63
C GLU A 236 -12.49 18.62 -26.80
N GLN A 237 -12.15 18.33 -25.54
CA GLN A 237 -11.49 19.26 -24.64
C GLN A 237 -9.96 19.24 -24.78
N LYS A 238 -9.41 18.41 -25.65
CA LYS A 238 -7.96 18.22 -25.84
C LYS A 238 -7.23 17.82 -24.54
N LEU A 239 -7.91 17.01 -23.71
CA LEU A 239 -7.32 16.49 -22.48
C LEU A 239 -6.48 15.27 -22.76
N LYS A 240 -5.34 15.14 -22.07
CA LYS A 240 -4.46 13.99 -22.12
C LYS A 240 -4.91 12.96 -21.07
N VAL A 241 -5.34 11.80 -21.50
CA VAL A 241 -5.67 10.72 -20.59
C VAL A 241 -4.38 9.99 -20.21
N LEU A 242 -3.98 10.09 -18.94
CA LEU A 242 -2.75 9.49 -18.42
C LEU A 242 -2.92 8.00 -18.14
N ALA A 243 -4.04 7.63 -17.58
CA ALA A 243 -4.36 6.25 -17.23
C ALA A 243 -5.86 5.97 -17.29
N LEU A 244 -6.19 4.73 -17.68
CA LEU A 244 -7.48 4.11 -17.44
C LEU A 244 -7.32 3.15 -16.27
N VAL A 245 -8.15 3.31 -15.23
CA VAL A 245 -8.11 2.50 -14.02
C VAL A 245 -9.26 1.51 -14.03
N GLY A 246 -8.95 0.23 -13.94
CA GLY A 246 -9.90 -0.84 -13.67
C GLY A 246 -9.76 -1.31 -12.22
N VAL A 247 -10.86 -1.55 -11.55
CA VAL A 247 -10.91 -2.04 -10.17
C VAL A 247 -11.17 -3.54 -10.17
N ALA A 248 -10.33 -4.31 -9.49
CA ALA A 248 -10.48 -5.76 -9.35
C ALA A 248 -10.81 -6.13 -7.89
N GLY A 249 -11.99 -5.74 -7.45
CA GLY A 249 -12.49 -5.89 -6.09
C GLY A 249 -12.73 -4.53 -5.43
N SER A 250 -13.86 -3.89 -5.74
CA SER A 250 -14.22 -2.61 -5.10
C SER A 250 -14.42 -2.77 -3.60
N THR A 251 -14.03 -1.76 -2.83
CA THR A 251 -14.12 -1.77 -1.35
C THR A 251 -15.52 -2.06 -0.84
N ASP A 252 -16.53 -1.44 -1.46
CA ASP A 252 -17.91 -1.52 -0.94
C ASP A 252 -18.66 -2.76 -1.42
N PHE A 253 -18.39 -3.26 -2.64
CA PHE A 253 -19.19 -4.30 -3.28
C PHE A 253 -18.39 -5.53 -3.69
N GLY A 254 -17.05 -5.48 -3.64
CA GLY A 254 -16.21 -6.55 -4.20
C GLY A 254 -16.36 -6.72 -5.72
N SER A 255 -16.98 -5.76 -6.41
CA SER A 255 -17.21 -5.83 -7.85
C SER A 255 -15.89 -5.75 -8.61
N VAL A 256 -15.81 -6.46 -9.73
CA VAL A 256 -14.66 -6.47 -10.65
C VAL A 256 -15.08 -5.82 -11.95
N ASP A 257 -14.38 -4.78 -12.35
CA ASP A 257 -14.61 -4.09 -13.61
C ASP A 257 -14.40 -5.02 -14.82
N PRO A 258 -14.96 -4.73 -16.01
CA PRO A 258 -14.78 -5.53 -17.22
C PRO A 258 -13.34 -5.37 -17.77
N LEU A 259 -12.36 -5.91 -17.04
CA LEU A 259 -10.92 -5.70 -17.28
C LEU A 259 -10.46 -6.06 -18.70
N PRO A 260 -10.94 -7.15 -19.36
CA PRO A 260 -10.55 -7.44 -20.72
C PRO A 260 -10.97 -6.34 -21.71
N GLU A 261 -12.20 -5.84 -21.59
CA GLU A 261 -12.73 -4.76 -22.42
C GLU A 261 -12.01 -3.44 -22.17
N LEU A 262 -11.75 -3.13 -20.89
CA LEU A 262 -10.96 -1.93 -20.51
C LEU A 262 -9.54 -2.01 -21.06
N ALA A 263 -8.89 -3.16 -21.00
CA ALA A 263 -7.56 -3.36 -21.57
C ALA A 263 -7.56 -3.19 -23.10
N ALA A 264 -8.60 -3.67 -23.78
CA ALA A 264 -8.75 -3.49 -25.22
C ALA A 264 -8.93 -2.01 -25.60
N ILE A 265 -9.75 -1.27 -24.84
CA ILE A 265 -9.96 0.18 -25.00
C ILE A 265 -8.65 0.93 -24.72
N ALA A 266 -7.98 0.64 -23.62
CA ALA A 266 -6.71 1.30 -23.26
C ALA A 266 -5.64 1.09 -24.34
N ARG A 267 -5.58 -0.11 -24.95
CA ARG A 267 -4.67 -0.40 -26.07
C ARG A 267 -5.05 0.39 -27.33
N ARG A 268 -6.35 0.43 -27.66
CA ARG A 268 -6.86 1.21 -28.82
C ARG A 268 -6.53 2.69 -28.69
N GLU A 269 -6.70 3.25 -27.51
CA GLU A 269 -6.46 4.68 -27.23
C GLU A 269 -5.01 4.99 -26.84
N GLN A 270 -4.15 3.98 -26.75
CA GLN A 270 -2.73 4.09 -26.32
C GLN A 270 -2.57 4.71 -24.92
N ILE A 271 -3.50 4.41 -24.03
CA ILE A 271 -3.53 4.86 -22.64
C ILE A 271 -2.90 3.81 -21.73
N HIS A 272 -2.22 4.24 -20.68
CA HIS A 272 -1.75 3.33 -19.63
C HIS A 272 -2.94 2.66 -18.94
N PHE A 273 -2.97 1.32 -18.91
CA PHE A 273 -3.98 0.56 -18.18
C PHE A 273 -3.45 0.17 -16.80
N HIS A 274 -4.11 0.63 -15.77
CA HIS A 274 -3.80 0.30 -14.37
C HIS A 274 -4.93 -0.54 -13.79
N VAL A 275 -4.57 -1.62 -13.10
CA VAL A 275 -5.53 -2.45 -12.35
C VAL A 275 -5.24 -2.30 -10.86
N ASP A 276 -6.22 -1.79 -10.12
CA ASP A 276 -6.23 -1.70 -8.66
C ASP A 276 -6.90 -2.98 -8.11
N ALA A 277 -6.10 -3.87 -7.44
CA ALA A 277 -6.52 -5.21 -7.03
C ALA A 277 -6.14 -5.53 -5.58
#